data_0deb08e7e6ba15636d5e2dd303dbcc4c
#
_entry.id   0deb08e7e6ba15636d5e2dd303dbcc4c
#
_cell.length_a   1.000
_cell.length_b   1.000
_cell.length_c   1.000
_cell.angle_alpha   90.00
_cell.angle_beta   90.00
_cell.angle_gamma   90.00
#
_symmetry.space_group_name_H-M   'P 1'
#
loop_
_entity.id
_entity.type
_entity.pdbx_description
1 polymer ?
#
loop_
_entity_poly.entity_id
_entity_poly.type
_entity_poly.pdbx_seq_one_letter_code
_entity_poly.pdbx_strand_id
1 'polypeptide(L)'
;MKSTLDEIIADVLESMPMKLDIYAVQLAGSDFKCWTTNTFYLTDNSPLILNGVEYKVDSFSQDEYIILKGASSPFKGVYNIPNLKYVWGRFNQVNIETARKKSSNILPMLWRFDLESRTVNLDDNANASTGNTRLFFIQTSNFESYQTKTDYTKVLNPLEAYSTLFIKYL
;
A
#
# COMPACT_ATOMS: atom_id res chain seq x y z
N MET A 1 -12.04 20.93 11.31
CA MET A 1 -10.56 21.05 11.24
C MET A 1 -9.99 19.84 11.94
N LYS A 2 -9.19 19.01 11.28
CA LYS A 2 -8.60 17.85 11.91
C LYS A 2 -7.50 18.28 12.85
N SER A 3 -7.50 17.71 14.05
CA SER A 3 -6.69 18.20 15.16
C SER A 3 -5.40 17.41 15.38
N THR A 4 -5.26 16.25 14.77
CA THR A 4 -4.11 15.38 14.98
C THR A 4 -3.41 15.01 13.68
N LEU A 5 -2.10 14.78 13.73
CA LEU A 5 -1.32 14.32 12.58
C LEU A 5 -1.82 12.97 12.06
N ASP A 6 -2.30 12.10 12.96
CA ASP A 6 -2.83 10.79 12.59
C ASP A 6 -4.12 10.88 11.75
N GLU A 7 -5.00 11.83 12.10
CA GLU A 7 -6.21 12.09 11.31
C GLU A 7 -5.86 12.63 9.91
N ILE A 8 -4.86 13.50 9.82
CA ILE A 8 -4.38 14.02 8.53
C ILE A 8 -3.81 12.88 7.68
N ILE A 9 -2.96 12.03 8.24
CA ILE A 9 -2.38 10.89 7.52
C ILE A 9 -3.46 9.91 7.06
N ALA A 10 -4.42 9.60 7.93
CA ALA A 10 -5.54 8.72 7.58
C ALA A 10 -6.35 9.27 6.40
N ASP A 11 -6.65 10.57 6.40
CA ASP A 11 -7.38 11.24 5.31
C ASP A 11 -6.61 11.22 4.01
N VAL A 12 -5.29 11.48 4.06
CA VAL A 12 -4.45 11.39 2.88
C VAL A 12 -4.53 9.98 2.29
N LEU A 13 -4.39 8.94 3.11
CA LEU A 13 -4.48 7.56 2.66
C LEU A 13 -5.85 7.23 2.06
N GLU A 14 -6.95 7.70 2.66
CA GLU A 14 -8.30 7.49 2.13
C GLU A 14 -8.52 8.23 0.80
N SER A 15 -7.85 9.37 0.61
CA SER A 15 -7.97 10.19 -0.59
C SER A 15 -7.12 9.67 -1.76
N MET A 16 -6.17 8.79 -1.52
CA MET A 16 -5.28 8.28 -2.56
C MET A 16 -6.04 7.41 -3.57
N PRO A 17 -6.07 7.78 -4.87
CA PRO A 17 -6.79 7.04 -5.90
C PRO A 17 -5.99 5.82 -6.38
N MET A 18 -5.93 4.78 -5.57
CA MET A 18 -5.24 3.55 -5.92
C MET A 18 -6.16 2.68 -6.78
N LYS A 19 -6.01 2.80 -8.10
CA LYS A 19 -6.87 2.14 -9.08
C LYS A 19 -6.04 1.38 -10.10
N LEU A 20 -6.64 0.29 -10.58
CA LEU A 20 -6.11 -0.55 -11.63
C LEU A 20 -7.17 -0.67 -12.73
N ASP A 21 -6.82 -0.33 -13.96
CA ASP A 21 -7.71 -0.50 -15.11
C ASP A 21 -7.41 -1.81 -15.83
N ILE A 22 -8.42 -2.68 -15.93
CA ILE A 22 -8.36 -3.96 -16.65
C ILE A 22 -9.11 -3.82 -17.96
N TYR A 23 -8.40 -3.83 -19.08
CA TYR A 23 -8.98 -3.64 -20.40
C TYR A 23 -9.26 -4.95 -21.15
N ALA A 24 -8.67 -6.06 -20.74
CA ALA A 24 -8.92 -7.38 -21.30
C ALA A 24 -8.83 -8.48 -20.24
N VAL A 25 -9.65 -9.52 -20.39
CA VAL A 25 -9.69 -10.69 -19.51
C VAL A 25 -9.76 -11.95 -20.36
N GLN A 26 -8.98 -12.95 -19.99
CA GLN A 26 -8.97 -14.27 -20.59
C GLN A 26 -8.87 -15.35 -19.52
N LEU A 27 -9.60 -16.45 -19.68
CA LEU A 27 -9.45 -17.63 -18.84
C LEU A 27 -8.09 -18.29 -19.13
N ALA A 28 -7.35 -18.60 -18.07
CA ALA A 28 -6.02 -19.23 -18.12
C ALA A 28 -6.00 -20.41 -17.13
N GLY A 29 -6.48 -21.57 -17.56
CA GLY A 29 -6.71 -22.71 -16.68
C GLY A 29 -7.85 -22.46 -15.70
N SER A 30 -7.55 -22.49 -14.39
CA SER A 30 -8.49 -22.15 -13.32
C SER A 30 -8.49 -20.68 -12.94
N ASP A 31 -7.55 -19.89 -13.50
CA ASP A 31 -7.29 -18.52 -13.13
C ASP A 31 -7.63 -17.58 -14.29
N PHE A 32 -7.56 -16.27 -14.05
CA PHE A 32 -7.86 -15.26 -15.06
C PHE A 32 -6.63 -14.42 -15.35
N LYS A 33 -6.23 -14.37 -16.64
CA LYS A 33 -5.24 -13.42 -17.12
C LYS A 33 -5.95 -12.11 -17.50
N CYS A 34 -5.54 -11.03 -16.83
CA CYS A 34 -6.15 -9.72 -16.99
C CYS A 34 -5.07 -8.73 -17.45
N TRP A 35 -5.28 -8.07 -18.58
CA TRP A 35 -4.36 -7.08 -19.12
C TRP A 35 -4.61 -5.70 -18.52
N THR A 36 -3.52 -5.07 -18.13
CA THR A 36 -3.50 -3.73 -17.52
C THR A 36 -2.27 -2.97 -17.99
N THR A 37 -2.32 -1.66 -17.92
CA THR A 37 -1.18 -0.78 -18.26
C THR A 37 -0.41 -0.28 -17.06
N ASN A 38 -0.83 -0.64 -15.86
CA ASN A 38 -0.23 -0.15 -14.62
C ASN A 38 -0.27 -1.23 -13.54
N THR A 39 0.90 -1.69 -13.13
CA THR A 39 1.07 -2.67 -12.05
C THR A 39 1.86 -2.10 -10.87
N PHE A 40 2.14 -0.79 -10.85
CA PHE A 40 3.04 -0.16 -9.87
C PHE A 40 2.65 -0.36 -8.40
N TYR A 41 1.35 -0.46 -8.11
CA TYR A 41 0.87 -0.63 -6.74
C TYR A 41 0.69 -2.09 -6.33
N LEU A 42 1.03 -3.04 -7.21
CA LEU A 42 0.75 -4.45 -6.98
C LEU A 42 1.96 -5.18 -6.42
N THR A 43 1.65 -6.09 -5.53
CA THR A 43 2.57 -7.12 -5.04
C THR A 43 1.90 -8.47 -5.17
N ASP A 44 2.65 -9.56 -5.05
CA ASP A 44 2.05 -10.89 -4.98
C ASP A 44 1.06 -10.97 -3.82
N ASN A 45 -0.10 -11.54 -4.07
CA ASN A 45 -1.24 -11.61 -3.15
C ASN A 45 -1.94 -10.26 -2.84
N SER A 46 -1.65 -9.19 -3.58
CA SER A 46 -2.41 -7.93 -3.45
C SER A 46 -3.90 -8.20 -3.65
N PRO A 47 -4.77 -7.75 -2.73
CA PRO A 47 -6.20 -7.80 -2.93
C PRO A 47 -6.64 -6.75 -3.95
N LEU A 48 -7.61 -7.11 -4.79
CA LEU A 48 -8.31 -6.20 -5.70
C LEU A 48 -9.80 -6.31 -5.44
N ILE A 49 -10.49 -5.20 -5.37
CA ILE A 49 -11.94 -5.17 -5.13
C ILE A 49 -12.65 -4.59 -6.35
N LEU A 50 -13.54 -5.39 -6.95
CA LEU A 50 -14.44 -4.94 -8.00
C LEU A 50 -15.89 -5.28 -7.62
N ASN A 51 -16.74 -4.25 -7.57
CA ASN A 51 -18.16 -4.42 -7.22
C ASN A 51 -18.40 -5.24 -5.93
N GLY A 52 -17.53 -5.07 -4.94
CA GLY A 52 -17.61 -5.79 -3.67
C GLY A 52 -17.05 -7.21 -3.69
N VAL A 53 -16.57 -7.71 -4.82
CA VAL A 53 -15.89 -9.01 -4.93
C VAL A 53 -14.38 -8.80 -4.78
N GLU A 54 -13.77 -9.53 -3.87
CA GLU A 54 -12.32 -9.53 -3.66
C GLU A 54 -11.66 -10.61 -4.53
N TYR A 55 -10.62 -10.21 -5.25
CA TYR A 55 -9.72 -11.06 -6.00
C TYR A 55 -8.32 -10.98 -5.41
N LYS A 56 -7.50 -12.01 -5.62
CA LYS A 56 -6.08 -12.01 -5.24
C LYS A 56 -5.21 -12.06 -6.47
N VAL A 57 -4.21 -11.18 -6.50
CA VAL A 57 -3.14 -11.23 -7.52
C VAL A 57 -2.23 -12.40 -7.20
N ASP A 58 -2.18 -13.40 -8.07
CA ASP A 58 -1.25 -14.52 -7.93
C ASP A 58 0.15 -14.13 -8.39
N SER A 59 0.22 -13.53 -9.57
CA SER A 59 1.45 -13.05 -10.19
C SER A 59 1.14 -11.96 -11.19
N PHE A 60 2.16 -11.23 -11.63
CA PHE A 60 2.00 -10.21 -12.66
C PHE A 60 3.27 -10.04 -13.50
N SER A 61 3.09 -9.59 -14.73
CA SER A 61 4.13 -9.02 -15.60
C SER A 61 4.00 -7.51 -15.54
N GLN A 62 5.13 -6.82 -15.33
CA GLN A 62 5.14 -5.38 -15.16
C GLN A 62 4.47 -4.67 -16.34
N ASP A 63 3.45 -3.85 -16.04
CA ASP A 63 2.71 -3.00 -16.99
C ASP A 63 2.12 -3.74 -18.21
N GLU A 64 1.87 -5.03 -18.06
CA GLU A 64 1.34 -5.86 -19.14
C GLU A 64 0.08 -6.62 -18.70
N TYR A 65 0.21 -7.50 -17.71
CA TYR A 65 -0.92 -8.29 -17.23
C TYR A 65 -0.75 -8.73 -15.77
N ILE A 66 -1.87 -9.13 -15.19
CA ILE A 66 -1.94 -9.80 -13.87
C ILE A 66 -2.64 -11.14 -14.02
N ILE A 67 -2.31 -12.08 -13.15
CA ILE A 67 -3.04 -13.34 -12.95
C ILE A 67 -3.85 -13.21 -11.68
N LEU A 68 -5.16 -13.37 -11.81
CA LEU A 68 -6.10 -13.32 -10.68
C LEU A 68 -6.61 -14.71 -10.35
N LYS A 69 -6.54 -15.06 -9.07
CA LYS A 69 -7.24 -16.22 -8.50
C LYS A 69 -8.60 -15.79 -7.99
N GLY A 70 -9.64 -16.51 -8.37
CA GLY A 70 -10.99 -16.23 -7.88
C GLY A 70 -12.03 -17.21 -8.44
N ALA A 71 -13.13 -17.32 -7.72
CA ALA A 71 -14.24 -18.20 -8.12
C ALA A 71 -15.12 -17.60 -9.23
N SER A 72 -15.05 -16.30 -9.46
CA SER A 72 -15.87 -15.57 -10.42
C SER A 72 -15.00 -14.92 -11.48
N SER A 73 -15.49 -14.92 -12.74
CA SER A 73 -14.80 -14.22 -13.82
C SER A 73 -14.74 -12.71 -13.54
N PRO A 74 -13.55 -12.10 -13.53
CA PRO A 74 -13.44 -10.66 -13.42
C PRO A 74 -13.97 -9.97 -14.66
N PHE A 75 -14.50 -8.75 -14.50
CA PHE A 75 -14.97 -7.94 -15.61
C PHE A 75 -13.88 -6.97 -16.05
N LYS A 76 -14.00 -6.46 -17.28
CA LYS A 76 -13.24 -5.28 -17.69
C LYS A 76 -13.72 -4.07 -16.89
N GLY A 77 -12.80 -3.23 -16.48
CA GLY A 77 -13.12 -2.02 -15.73
C GLY A 77 -12.06 -1.62 -14.73
N VAL A 78 -12.41 -0.64 -13.92
CA VAL A 78 -11.51 -0.06 -12.92
C VAL A 78 -11.69 -0.77 -11.60
N TYR A 79 -10.62 -1.35 -11.10
CA TYR A 79 -10.53 -1.99 -9.80
C TYR A 79 -9.95 -1.04 -8.76
N ASN A 80 -10.49 -1.06 -7.56
CA ASN A 80 -9.87 -0.38 -6.44
C ASN A 80 -8.83 -1.29 -5.78
N ILE A 81 -7.65 -0.75 -5.58
CA ILE A 81 -6.63 -1.37 -4.73
C ILE A 81 -6.87 -0.85 -3.31
N PRO A 82 -6.99 -1.73 -2.31
CA PRO A 82 -7.14 -1.29 -0.93
C PRO A 82 -6.00 -0.38 -0.49
N ASN A 83 -6.32 0.66 0.26
CA ASN A 83 -5.34 1.60 0.76
C ASN A 83 -4.35 0.92 1.71
N LEU A 84 -3.16 1.53 1.81
CA LEU A 84 -2.15 1.11 2.77
C LEU A 84 -2.71 1.07 4.17
N LYS A 85 -2.34 0.05 4.92
CA LYS A 85 -2.66 0.01 6.33
C LYS A 85 -1.78 1.00 7.08
N TYR A 86 -2.42 1.87 7.85
CA TYR A 86 -1.72 2.82 8.71
C TYR A 86 -1.51 2.26 10.11
N VAL A 87 -0.28 2.34 10.59
CA VAL A 87 0.11 1.97 11.96
C VAL A 87 1.00 3.07 12.52
N TRP A 88 0.83 3.40 13.79
CA TRP A 88 1.70 4.35 14.48
C TRP A 88 2.19 3.77 15.80
N GLY A 89 3.33 4.24 16.27
CA GLY A 89 3.89 3.82 17.53
C GLY A 89 5.38 3.48 17.47
N ARG A 90 5.89 2.96 18.57
CA ARG A 90 7.30 2.55 18.69
C ARG A 90 7.55 1.23 17.98
N PHE A 91 8.80 0.98 17.63
CA PHE A 91 9.24 -0.21 16.90
C PHE A 91 8.72 -1.53 17.52
N ASN A 92 8.73 -1.66 18.84
CA ASN A 92 8.23 -2.84 19.53
C ASN A 92 6.73 -3.10 19.32
N GLN A 93 5.93 -2.05 19.21
CA GLN A 93 4.49 -2.18 18.95
C GLN A 93 4.22 -2.69 17.54
N VAL A 94 4.96 -2.15 16.56
CA VAL A 94 4.86 -2.60 15.17
C VAL A 94 5.28 -4.06 15.02
N ASN A 95 6.35 -4.48 15.68
CA ASN A 95 6.79 -5.87 15.66
C ASN A 95 5.73 -6.82 16.25
N ILE A 96 5.09 -6.44 17.36
CA ILE A 96 4.04 -7.24 17.99
C ILE A 96 2.82 -7.35 17.06
N GLU A 97 2.40 -6.25 16.46
CA GLU A 97 1.28 -6.22 15.50
C GLU A 97 1.60 -7.07 14.26
N THR A 98 2.81 -6.96 13.73
CA THR A 98 3.27 -7.70 12.55
C THR A 98 3.38 -9.19 12.84
N ALA A 99 3.86 -9.57 14.03
CA ALA A 99 3.97 -10.96 14.44
C ALA A 99 2.60 -11.62 14.75
N ARG A 100 1.64 -10.85 15.25
CA ARG A 100 0.30 -11.36 15.61
C ARG A 100 -0.62 -11.56 14.40
N LYS A 101 -0.43 -10.76 13.36
CA LYS A 101 -1.24 -10.85 12.14
C LYS A 101 -0.37 -11.48 11.06
N LYS A 102 -0.91 -12.47 10.34
CA LYS A 102 -0.23 -13.02 9.16
C LYS A 102 0.19 -11.84 8.27
N SER A 103 1.47 -11.74 7.94
CA SER A 103 2.06 -10.60 7.20
C SER A 103 1.31 -10.25 5.91
N SER A 104 0.71 -11.25 5.26
CA SER A 104 -0.13 -11.07 4.06
C SER A 104 -1.35 -10.17 4.25
N ASN A 105 -1.81 -9.95 5.49
CA ASN A 105 -3.02 -9.18 5.79
C ASN A 105 -2.74 -7.73 6.21
N ILE A 106 -1.48 -7.35 6.35
CA ILE A 106 -1.10 -6.01 6.84
C ILE A 106 -0.10 -5.29 5.94
N LEU A 107 0.44 -5.96 4.96
CA LEU A 107 1.42 -5.39 4.04
C LEU A 107 0.82 -5.24 2.64
N PRO A 108 1.16 -4.19 1.93
CA PRO A 108 2.03 -3.08 2.33
C PRO A 108 1.42 -2.17 3.39
N MET A 109 2.23 -1.55 4.23
CA MET A 109 1.76 -0.64 5.28
C MET A 109 2.57 0.65 5.35
N LEU A 110 1.94 1.71 5.87
CA LEU A 110 2.59 2.95 6.28
C LEU A 110 2.73 2.95 7.80
N TRP A 111 3.96 3.05 8.28
CA TRP A 111 4.26 3.15 9.68
C TRP A 111 4.80 4.53 10.04
N ARG A 112 4.11 5.22 10.96
CA ARG A 112 4.60 6.44 11.57
C ARG A 112 5.35 6.12 12.87
N PHE A 113 6.63 6.45 12.90
CA PHE A 113 7.43 6.33 14.10
C PHE A 113 7.10 7.47 15.07
N ASP A 114 6.85 7.13 16.34
CA ASP A 114 6.61 8.14 17.37
C ASP A 114 7.81 9.05 17.55
N LEU A 115 7.52 10.35 17.65
CA LEU A 115 8.53 11.37 17.85
C LEU A 115 9.16 11.25 19.23
N GLU A 116 10.48 11.27 19.24
CA GLU A 116 11.27 11.36 20.47
C GLU A 116 11.49 12.81 20.91
N SER A 117 11.27 13.78 20.03
CA SER A 117 11.44 15.20 20.34
C SER A 117 10.34 16.08 19.73
N ARG A 118 9.84 16.98 20.55
CA ARG A 118 8.91 18.04 20.14
C ARG A 118 9.48 19.38 20.63
N THR A 119 9.70 20.31 19.71
CA THR A 119 10.06 21.68 20.07
C THR A 119 8.79 22.50 20.11
N VAL A 120 8.50 23.11 21.26
CA VAL A 120 7.40 24.04 21.44
C VAL A 120 7.98 25.43 21.49
N ASN A 121 7.67 26.26 20.52
CA ASN A 121 8.01 27.68 20.56
C ASN A 121 6.91 28.40 21.35
N LEU A 122 7.27 28.92 22.51
CA LEU A 122 6.42 29.73 23.41
C LEU A 122 6.59 31.22 23.11
N ASP A 123 6.52 31.61 21.85
CA ASP A 123 6.49 33.05 21.54
C ASP A 123 5.09 33.59 21.75
N ASP A 124 4.98 34.74 22.39
CA ASP A 124 3.73 35.36 22.87
C ASP A 124 2.64 35.58 21.80
N ASN A 125 2.98 35.43 20.52
CA ASN A 125 2.05 35.66 19.40
C ASN A 125 1.78 34.44 18.49
N ALA A 126 2.40 33.29 18.71
CA ALA A 126 2.12 32.08 17.92
C ALA A 126 2.38 30.82 18.72
N ASN A 127 1.33 30.13 19.12
CA ASN A 127 1.41 28.78 19.67
C ASN A 127 1.77 27.76 18.58
N ALA A 128 2.97 27.87 18.00
CA ALA A 128 3.47 26.92 17.00
C ALA A 128 4.35 25.89 17.69
N SER A 129 4.03 24.62 17.48
CA SER A 129 4.93 23.52 17.84
C SER A 129 5.47 22.87 16.58
N THR A 130 6.79 22.74 16.49
CA THR A 130 7.46 22.03 15.41
C THR A 130 7.87 20.66 15.89
N GLY A 131 7.58 19.63 15.12
CA GLY A 131 8.01 18.26 15.39
C GLY A 131 8.39 17.55 14.09
N ASN A 132 9.40 16.71 14.17
CA ASN A 132 9.79 15.85 13.06
C ASN A 132 9.18 14.48 13.25
N THR A 133 8.50 13.96 12.24
CA THR A 133 8.03 12.57 12.22
C THR A 133 8.71 11.81 11.09
N ARG A 134 8.88 10.51 11.28
CA ARG A 134 9.39 9.60 10.25
C ARG A 134 8.28 8.68 9.81
N LEU A 135 8.12 8.56 8.51
CA LEU A 135 7.17 7.67 7.87
C LEU A 135 7.95 6.58 7.14
N PHE A 136 7.56 5.34 7.36
CA PHE A 136 8.17 4.18 6.74
C PHE A 136 7.11 3.44 5.93
N PHE A 137 7.35 3.30 4.63
CA PHE A 137 6.57 2.41 3.78
C PHE A 137 7.20 1.03 3.86
N ILE A 138 6.44 0.03 4.27
CA ILE A 138 6.95 -1.31 4.57
C ILE A 138 6.23 -2.34 3.73
N GLN A 139 7.02 -3.23 3.13
CA GLN A 139 6.57 -4.40 2.36
C GLN A 139 7.46 -5.60 2.67
N THR A 140 6.92 -6.80 2.53
CA THR A 140 7.72 -8.02 2.63
C THR A 140 8.49 -8.27 1.35
N SER A 141 9.71 -8.80 1.51
CA SER A 141 10.48 -9.44 0.44
C SER A 141 10.66 -10.92 0.75
N ASN A 142 10.73 -11.73 -0.28
CA ASN A 142 11.06 -13.15 -0.16
C ASN A 142 12.52 -13.38 -0.56
N PHE A 143 13.43 -13.23 0.39
CA PHE A 143 14.88 -13.34 0.17
C PHE A 143 15.33 -14.71 -0.37
N GLU A 144 14.53 -15.76 -0.18
CA GLU A 144 14.87 -17.10 -0.70
C GLU A 144 14.56 -17.26 -2.18
N SER A 145 13.49 -16.61 -2.66
CA SER A 145 12.99 -16.77 -4.02
C SER A 145 13.18 -15.55 -4.92
N TYR A 146 13.37 -14.36 -4.34
CA TYR A 146 13.51 -13.13 -5.12
C TYR A 146 14.97 -12.88 -5.49
N GLN A 147 15.20 -12.70 -6.78
CA GLN A 147 16.41 -12.12 -7.29
C GLN A 147 16.31 -10.59 -7.28
N THR A 148 17.43 -9.89 -7.42
CA THR A 148 17.50 -8.42 -7.38
C THR A 148 16.46 -7.73 -8.27
N LYS A 149 16.25 -8.25 -9.50
CA LYS A 149 15.25 -7.70 -10.43
C LYS A 149 13.81 -7.90 -9.90
N THR A 150 13.54 -9.04 -9.27
CA THR A 150 12.22 -9.36 -8.71
C THR A 150 11.92 -8.50 -7.48
N ASP A 151 12.91 -8.30 -6.60
CA ASP A 151 12.79 -7.40 -5.46
C ASP A 151 12.52 -5.97 -5.91
N TYR A 152 13.24 -5.50 -6.92
CA TYR A 152 13.00 -4.18 -7.47
C TYR A 152 11.55 -4.04 -7.96
N THR A 153 11.07 -4.98 -8.74
CA THR A 153 9.73 -4.91 -9.35
C THR A 153 8.60 -5.12 -8.34
N LYS A 154 8.76 -6.05 -7.40
CA LYS A 154 7.67 -6.47 -6.50
C LYS A 154 7.68 -5.81 -5.12
N VAL A 155 8.78 -5.18 -4.75
CA VAL A 155 8.96 -4.55 -3.44
C VAL A 155 9.27 -3.07 -3.57
N LEU A 156 10.35 -2.71 -4.25
CA LEU A 156 10.81 -1.32 -4.28
C LEU A 156 9.91 -0.41 -5.13
N ASN A 157 9.53 -0.83 -6.34
CA ASN A 157 8.64 -0.03 -7.19
C ASN A 157 7.29 0.27 -6.52
N PRO A 158 6.57 -0.71 -5.92
CA PRO A 158 5.36 -0.42 -5.18
C PRO A 158 5.57 0.57 -4.03
N LEU A 159 6.64 0.42 -3.24
CA LEU A 159 6.93 1.34 -2.13
C LEU A 159 7.22 2.75 -2.62
N GLU A 160 7.96 2.90 -3.70
CA GLU A 160 8.22 4.20 -4.33
C GLU A 160 6.94 4.83 -4.87
N ALA A 161 6.10 4.05 -5.54
CA ALA A 161 4.81 4.51 -6.04
C ALA A 161 3.88 4.98 -4.91
N TYR A 162 3.79 4.22 -3.82
CA TYR A 162 3.01 4.60 -2.64
C TYR A 162 3.54 5.89 -1.99
N SER A 163 4.86 6.00 -1.79
CA SER A 163 5.46 7.18 -1.17
C SER A 163 5.25 8.43 -2.02
N THR A 164 5.43 8.32 -3.32
CA THR A 164 5.22 9.41 -4.28
C THR A 164 3.76 9.87 -4.29
N LEU A 165 2.82 8.92 -4.32
CA LEU A 165 1.41 9.23 -4.29
C LEU A 165 1.02 9.88 -2.95
N PHE A 166 1.51 9.36 -1.83
CA PHE A 166 1.26 9.92 -0.50
C PHE A 166 1.72 11.38 -0.42
N ILE A 167 2.95 11.69 -0.85
CA ILE A 167 3.48 13.05 -0.84
C ILE A 167 2.63 13.99 -1.71
N LYS A 168 2.12 13.50 -2.83
CA LYS A 168 1.26 14.30 -3.73
C LYS A 168 -0.08 14.68 -3.08
N TYR A 169 -0.59 13.87 -2.18
CA TYR A 169 -1.89 14.08 -1.51
C TYR A 169 -1.76 14.69 -0.11
N LEU A 170 -0.55 14.79 0.43
CA LEU A 170 -0.25 15.48 1.68
C LEU A 170 -0.32 17.01 1.51
#